data_6c0d7092fd7a045757344a4d2a1fd902
#
_entry.id   6c0d7092fd7a045757344a4d2a1fd902
#
_cell.length_a   1.000
_cell.length_b   1.000
_cell.length_c   1.000
_cell.angle_alpha   90.00
_cell.angle_beta   90.00
_cell.angle_gamma   90.00
#
_symmetry.space_group_name_H-M   'P 1'
#
loop_
_entity.id
_entity.type
_entity.pdbx_description
1 polymer ?
#
loop_
_entity_poly.entity_id
_entity_poly.type
_entity_poly.pdbx_seq_one_letter_code
_entity_poly.pdbx_strand_id
1 'polypeptide(L)'
;MAYSPLPADLAQPKPATEHTKKTQARVREQLNFDDRQSFDDAQRGFIASIDPITIKRPDGHITFDLEQLSFLHGEAPDTVNPSLWRQAQLNAQHHGLYEVCDGLYQVRSFDIANM
;
A
#
# COMPACT_ATOMS: atom_id res chain seq x y z
N MET A 1 -12.13 -26.07 -11.19
CA MET A 1 -13.32 -25.61 -10.47
C MET A 1 -13.84 -24.36 -11.16
N ALA A 2 -15.11 -24.34 -11.55
CA ALA A 2 -15.70 -23.14 -12.11
C ALA A 2 -15.90 -22.09 -10.97
N TYR A 3 -15.45 -20.87 -11.21
CA TYR A 3 -15.72 -19.76 -10.31
C TYR A 3 -17.21 -19.44 -10.34
N SER A 4 -17.87 -19.57 -9.20
CA SER A 4 -19.27 -19.13 -9.06
C SER A 4 -19.28 -17.73 -8.45
N PRO A 5 -19.79 -16.71 -9.14
CA PRO A 5 -19.82 -15.37 -8.57
C PRO A 5 -20.70 -15.35 -7.32
N LEU A 6 -20.31 -14.54 -6.33
CA LEU A 6 -21.12 -14.34 -5.14
C LEU A 6 -22.51 -13.77 -5.52
N PRO A 7 -23.58 -14.15 -4.81
CA PRO A 7 -24.86 -13.49 -4.95
C PRO A 7 -24.72 -11.96 -4.84
N ALA A 8 -25.49 -11.22 -5.58
CA ALA A 8 -25.37 -9.77 -5.71
C ALA A 8 -25.46 -9.04 -4.34
N ASP A 9 -26.28 -9.55 -3.42
CA ASP A 9 -26.43 -9.01 -2.07
C ASP A 9 -25.18 -9.21 -1.20
N LEU A 10 -24.44 -10.31 -1.41
CA LEU A 10 -23.17 -10.58 -0.73
C LEU A 10 -21.98 -9.89 -1.39
N ALA A 11 -22.11 -9.54 -2.67
CA ALA A 11 -21.06 -8.84 -3.40
C ALA A 11 -21.04 -7.32 -3.13
N GLN A 12 -22.10 -6.76 -2.53
CA GLN A 12 -22.16 -5.34 -2.20
C GLN A 12 -21.34 -5.02 -0.95
N PRO A 13 -20.52 -3.94 -0.98
CA PRO A 13 -19.82 -3.47 0.20
C PRO A 13 -20.81 -3.12 1.33
N LYS A 14 -20.52 -3.57 2.53
CA LYS A 14 -21.32 -3.25 3.72
C LYS A 14 -20.60 -2.23 4.58
N PRO A 15 -21.31 -1.29 5.22
CA PRO A 15 -20.70 -0.37 6.16
C PRO A 15 -20.19 -1.11 7.40
N ALA A 16 -19.20 -0.51 8.09
CA ALA A 16 -18.70 -1.04 9.34
C ALA A 16 -19.79 -1.03 10.42
N THR A 17 -19.85 -2.11 11.21
CA THR A 17 -20.71 -2.15 12.40
C THR A 17 -20.15 -1.28 13.52
N GLU A 18 -20.96 -0.94 14.52
CA GLU A 18 -20.48 -0.19 15.68
C GLU A 18 -19.38 -0.94 16.45
N HIS A 19 -19.45 -2.26 16.49
CA HIS A 19 -18.37 -3.08 17.06
C HIS A 19 -17.05 -2.90 16.30
N THR A 20 -17.10 -2.96 14.99
CA THR A 20 -15.92 -2.75 14.12
C THR A 20 -15.34 -1.34 14.32
N LYS A 21 -16.17 -0.31 14.32
CA LYS A 21 -15.73 1.07 14.54
C LYS A 21 -15.05 1.25 15.89
N LYS A 22 -15.60 0.66 16.97
CA LYS A 22 -14.99 0.70 18.31
C LYS A 22 -13.63 -0.01 18.33
N THR A 23 -13.49 -1.13 17.64
CA THR A 23 -12.23 -1.86 17.54
C THR A 23 -11.17 -1.01 16.82
N GLN A 24 -11.53 -0.37 15.72
CA GLN A 24 -10.62 0.51 14.98
C GLN A 24 -10.22 1.76 15.80
N ALA A 25 -11.18 2.34 16.52
CA ALA A 25 -10.90 3.46 17.42
C ALA A 25 -9.88 3.09 18.51
N ARG A 26 -10.02 1.89 19.08
CA ARG A 26 -9.08 1.37 20.09
C ARG A 26 -7.66 1.23 19.52
N VAL A 27 -7.51 0.78 18.29
CA VAL A 27 -6.20 0.71 17.64
C VAL A 27 -5.58 2.11 17.54
N ARG A 28 -6.35 3.13 17.17
CA ARG A 28 -5.87 4.52 17.09
C ARG A 28 -5.40 5.04 18.44
N GLU A 29 -6.06 4.66 19.54
CA GLU A 29 -5.68 5.06 20.90
C GLU A 29 -4.41 4.36 21.39
N GLN A 30 -4.20 3.11 21.00
CA GLN A 30 -3.09 2.28 21.50
C GLN A 30 -1.78 2.49 20.76
N LEU A 31 -1.81 2.94 19.50
CA LEU A 31 -0.64 3.10 18.66
C LEU A 31 -0.36 4.59 18.40
N ASN A 32 0.92 4.93 18.35
CA ASN A 32 1.35 6.30 18.04
C ASN A 32 1.40 6.52 16.52
N PHE A 33 0.31 6.99 15.92
CA PHE A 33 0.23 7.29 14.49
C PHE A 33 0.93 8.61 14.11
N ASP A 34 1.29 9.44 15.07
CA ASP A 34 2.04 10.68 14.84
C ASP A 34 3.53 10.40 14.60
N ASP A 35 4.02 9.22 15.00
CA ASP A 35 5.38 8.79 14.71
C ASP A 35 5.52 8.48 13.21
N ARG A 36 6.30 9.29 12.51
CA ARG A 36 6.57 9.18 11.08
C ARG A 36 7.96 8.65 10.74
N GLN A 37 8.70 8.18 11.73
CA GLN A 37 10.09 7.74 11.56
C GLN A 37 10.23 6.65 10.49
N SER A 38 9.28 5.71 10.42
CA SER A 38 9.30 4.65 9.40
C SER A 38 9.20 5.19 7.98
N PHE A 39 8.45 6.27 7.76
CA PHE A 39 8.34 6.93 6.46
C PHE A 39 9.63 7.65 6.08
N ASP A 40 10.25 8.33 7.02
CA ASP A 40 11.54 9.00 6.81
C ASP A 40 12.65 7.97 6.53
N ASP A 41 12.69 6.89 7.29
CA ASP A 41 13.67 5.81 7.10
C ASP A 41 13.49 5.12 5.74
N ALA A 42 12.25 4.87 5.32
CA ALA A 42 11.96 4.23 4.05
C ALA A 42 12.36 5.10 2.84
N GLN A 43 12.36 6.41 2.99
CA GLN A 43 12.74 7.35 1.92
C GLN A 43 14.25 7.57 1.84
N ARG A 44 15.01 7.15 2.85
CA ARG A 44 16.46 7.37 2.88
C ARG A 44 17.14 6.72 1.67
N GLY A 45 18.02 7.47 1.02
CA GLY A 45 18.77 6.99 -0.14
C GLY A 45 18.00 7.00 -1.46
N PHE A 46 16.80 7.55 -1.50
CA PHE A 46 16.01 7.64 -2.73
C PHE A 46 16.77 8.38 -3.83
N ILE A 47 16.82 7.78 -5.03
CA ILE A 47 17.46 8.37 -6.22
C ILE A 47 16.42 8.73 -7.26
N ALA A 48 15.59 7.77 -7.69
CA ALA A 48 14.63 7.98 -8.77
C ALA A 48 13.54 6.90 -8.78
N SER A 49 12.43 7.21 -9.40
CA SER A 49 11.38 6.26 -9.72
C SER A 49 10.76 6.59 -11.07
N ILE A 50 9.80 5.80 -11.51
CA ILE A 50 9.05 6.04 -12.75
C ILE A 50 7.68 6.65 -12.45
N ASP A 51 7.18 7.46 -13.38
CA ASP A 51 5.86 8.06 -13.31
C ASP A 51 5.22 8.04 -14.71
N PRO A 52 4.07 7.41 -14.92
CA PRO A 52 3.30 6.62 -13.94
C PRO A 52 4.02 5.33 -13.52
N ILE A 53 3.64 4.79 -12.34
CA ILE A 53 4.26 3.59 -11.78
C ILE A 53 3.63 2.35 -12.42
N THR A 54 3.83 2.24 -13.72
CA THR A 54 3.23 1.20 -14.55
C THR A 54 4.28 0.66 -15.51
N ILE A 55 4.42 -0.66 -15.57
CA ILE A 55 5.32 -1.33 -16.50
C ILE A 55 4.50 -2.07 -17.53
N LYS A 56 4.77 -1.78 -18.82
CA LYS A 56 4.09 -2.38 -19.97
C LYS A 56 5.04 -3.21 -20.80
N ARG A 57 4.53 -4.28 -21.36
CA ARG A 57 5.21 -5.04 -22.41
C ARG A 57 5.19 -4.26 -23.72
N PRO A 58 6.08 -4.63 -24.70
CA PRO A 58 6.08 -3.98 -26.01
C PRO A 58 4.73 -4.05 -26.75
N ASP A 59 3.91 -5.07 -26.47
CA ASP A 59 2.56 -5.24 -27.02
C ASP A 59 1.50 -4.35 -26.33
N GLY A 60 1.91 -3.54 -25.32
CA GLY A 60 1.03 -2.65 -24.59
C GLY A 60 0.35 -3.28 -23.37
N HIS A 61 0.53 -4.57 -23.15
CA HIS A 61 -0.01 -5.26 -21.97
C HIS A 61 0.67 -4.79 -20.68
N ILE A 62 -0.13 -4.45 -19.67
CA ILE A 62 0.37 -4.02 -18.35
C ILE A 62 0.80 -5.27 -17.58
N THR A 63 2.07 -5.33 -17.19
CA THR A 63 2.62 -6.40 -16.36
C THR A 63 2.70 -6.06 -14.91
N PHE A 64 2.79 -4.77 -14.59
CA PHE A 64 2.90 -4.28 -13.23
C PHE A 64 2.30 -2.87 -13.14
N ASP A 65 1.45 -2.65 -12.14
CA ASP A 65 0.72 -1.40 -11.98
C ASP A 65 0.52 -1.06 -10.51
N LEU A 66 1.33 -0.14 -9.98
CA LEU A 66 1.17 0.40 -8.64
C LEU A 66 0.16 1.55 -8.58
N GLU A 67 -0.28 2.08 -9.72
CA GLU A 67 -1.35 3.09 -9.75
C GLU A 67 -2.66 2.59 -9.11
N GLN A 68 -2.86 1.27 -9.08
CA GLN A 68 -3.98 0.64 -8.40
C GLN A 68 -4.01 0.94 -6.89
N LEU A 69 -2.89 1.32 -6.29
CA LEU A 69 -2.76 1.67 -4.88
C LEU A 69 -2.90 3.18 -4.61
N SER A 70 -3.23 3.97 -5.62
CA SER A 70 -3.35 5.44 -5.49
C SER A 70 -4.46 5.88 -4.53
N PHE A 71 -5.41 4.98 -4.20
CA PHE A 71 -6.45 5.27 -3.20
C PHE A 71 -5.95 5.31 -1.75
N LEU A 72 -4.72 4.84 -1.50
CA LEU A 72 -4.13 4.75 -0.15
C LEU A 72 -3.61 6.12 0.34
N HIS A 73 -4.51 7.06 0.55
CA HIS A 73 -4.20 8.38 1.10
C HIS A 73 -5.25 8.79 2.13
N GLY A 74 -4.91 9.71 3.00
CA GLY A 74 -5.78 10.16 4.07
C GLY A 74 -5.94 9.12 5.19
N GLU A 75 -7.02 9.25 5.94
CA GLU A 75 -7.31 8.36 7.06
C GLU A 75 -7.95 7.05 6.60
N ALA A 76 -7.73 5.99 7.38
CA ALA A 76 -8.35 4.70 7.14
C ALA A 76 -9.88 4.79 7.23
N PRO A 77 -10.62 4.18 6.30
CA PRO A 77 -12.06 4.04 6.46
C PRO A 77 -12.40 3.15 7.65
N ASP A 78 -13.62 3.27 8.17
CA ASP A 78 -14.07 2.55 9.37
C ASP A 78 -14.03 1.02 9.24
N THR A 79 -14.01 0.51 8.01
CA THR A 79 -13.94 -0.92 7.71
C THR A 79 -12.52 -1.48 7.72
N VAL A 80 -11.49 -0.63 7.81
CA VAL A 80 -10.09 -1.03 7.70
C VAL A 80 -9.35 -0.72 9.00
N ASN A 81 -8.52 -1.66 9.45
CA ASN A 81 -7.64 -1.43 10.59
C ASN A 81 -6.67 -0.27 10.28
N PRO A 82 -6.60 0.77 11.12
CA PRO A 82 -5.74 1.93 10.86
C PRO A 82 -4.25 1.58 10.75
N SER A 83 -3.79 0.60 11.50
CA SER A 83 -2.41 0.12 11.44
C SER A 83 -2.10 -0.54 10.08
N LEU A 84 -3.02 -1.35 9.58
CA LEU A 84 -2.91 -1.96 8.25
C LEU A 84 -2.91 -0.91 7.15
N TRP A 85 -3.79 0.08 7.24
CA TRP A 85 -3.86 1.19 6.30
C TRP A 85 -2.55 1.97 6.24
N ARG A 86 -2.00 2.31 7.42
CA ARG A 86 -0.71 2.99 7.55
C ARG A 86 0.42 2.17 6.91
N GLN A 87 0.47 0.86 7.18
CA GLN A 87 1.48 -0.02 6.58
C GLN A 87 1.33 -0.09 5.06
N ALA A 88 0.12 -0.16 4.55
CA ALA A 88 -0.14 -0.14 3.11
C ALA A 88 0.31 1.19 2.47
N GLN A 89 0.05 2.32 3.13
CA GLN A 89 0.55 3.63 2.68
C GLN A 89 2.08 3.66 2.62
N LEU A 90 2.75 3.16 3.65
CA LEU A 90 4.20 3.09 3.69
C LEU A 90 4.75 2.28 2.50
N ASN A 91 4.16 1.14 2.22
CA ASN A 91 4.58 0.27 1.12
C ASN A 91 4.30 0.89 -0.25
N ALA A 92 3.17 1.59 -0.40
CA ALA A 92 2.78 2.19 -1.68
C ALA A 92 3.56 3.46 -2.03
N GLN A 93 4.02 4.22 -1.03
CA GLN A 93 4.71 5.49 -1.24
C GLN A 93 6.19 5.34 -1.61
N HIS A 94 6.82 4.22 -1.24
CA HIS A 94 8.26 4.04 -1.36
C HIS A 94 8.61 3.00 -2.42
N HIS A 95 8.78 3.47 -3.64
CA HIS A 95 9.13 2.67 -4.82
C HIS A 95 10.25 3.36 -5.59
N GLY A 96 11.08 2.59 -6.29
CA GLY A 96 12.12 3.11 -7.14
C GLY A 96 13.51 2.58 -6.81
N LEU A 97 14.51 3.37 -7.20
CA LEU A 97 15.93 3.10 -7.00
C LEU A 97 16.43 3.82 -5.75
N TYR A 98 17.11 3.08 -4.89
CA TYR A 98 17.67 3.58 -3.62
C TYR A 98 19.14 3.22 -3.50
N GLU A 99 19.97 4.15 -3.03
CA GLU A 99 21.31 3.86 -2.57
C GLU A 99 21.25 3.37 -1.11
N VAL A 100 21.76 2.17 -0.86
CA VAL A 100 21.83 1.59 0.48
C VAL A 100 23.11 2.03 1.20
N CYS A 101 24.23 1.92 0.48
CA CYS A 101 25.56 2.42 0.87
C CYS A 101 26.41 2.56 -0.39
N ASP A 102 27.64 3.03 -0.24
CA ASP A 102 28.54 3.22 -1.37
C ASP A 102 28.66 1.94 -2.21
N GLY A 103 28.27 2.01 -3.49
CA GLY A 103 28.33 0.91 -4.43
C GLY A 103 27.22 -0.13 -4.32
N LEU A 104 26.27 0.03 -3.38
CA LEU A 104 25.13 -0.88 -3.24
C LEU A 104 23.81 -0.15 -3.45
N TYR A 105 23.03 -0.62 -4.43
CA TYR A 105 21.76 -0.04 -4.81
C TYR A 105 20.65 -1.09 -4.72
N GLN A 106 19.43 -0.63 -4.47
CA GLN A 106 18.26 -1.49 -4.36
C GLN A 106 17.11 -0.92 -5.16
N VAL A 107 16.45 -1.77 -5.97
CA VAL A 107 15.17 -1.45 -6.60
C VAL A 107 14.06 -2.00 -5.71
N ARG A 108 13.18 -1.13 -5.24
CA ARG A 108 12.10 -1.47 -4.30
C ARG A 108 10.74 -1.40 -4.96
N SER A 109 9.86 -2.27 -4.53
CA SER A 109 8.41 -2.28 -4.81
C SER A 109 8.01 -2.58 -6.26
N PHE A 110 8.91 -3.12 -7.07
CA PHE A 110 8.60 -3.55 -8.44
C PHE A 110 8.50 -5.08 -8.57
N ASP A 111 8.72 -5.81 -7.48
CA ASP A 111 8.50 -7.24 -7.38
C ASP A 111 8.27 -7.61 -5.91
N ILE A 112 7.94 -8.88 -5.67
CA ILE A 112 7.79 -9.44 -4.31
C ILE A 112 9.09 -9.31 -3.52
N ALA A 113 10.23 -9.52 -4.20
CA ALA A 113 11.55 -9.31 -3.61
C ALA A 113 12.20 -8.05 -4.18
N ASN A 114 12.94 -7.35 -3.33
CA ASN A 114 13.75 -6.22 -3.76
C ASN A 114 14.98 -6.71 -4.54
N MET A 115 15.35 -5.98 -5.55
CA MET A 115 16.51 -6.26 -6.42
C MET A 115 17.66 -5.30 -6.12
#